data_a402d6db69ca2ff909e3c58bf304bff4
#
_entry.id   a402d6db69ca2ff909e3c58bf304bff4
#
_cell.length_a   1.000
_cell.length_b   1.000
_cell.length_c   1.000
_cell.angle_alpha   90.00
_cell.angle_beta   90.00
_cell.angle_gamma   90.00
#
_symmetry.space_group_name_H-M   'P 1'
#
loop_
_entity.id
_entity.type
_entity.pdbx_description
1 polymer ?
#
loop_
_entity_poly.entity_id
_entity_poly.type
_entity_poly.pdbx_seq_one_letter_code
_entity_poly.pdbx_strand_id
1 'polypeptide(L)'
;MKVKSFRGIIADGGQQKIRLSTNNGLTGYKIKKFQTISNQNAVGGAAGEHFTFIWAKEQDSVSSTTPNIDFSDPLLLAVCWAPNNVERAFANPIIFDNVTVNQDIYVTHMDIGGSEKNNYYIELEQVKLDLNEATVATLKDMRAGPDTNFGP
;
A
#
# COMPACT_ATOMS: atom_id res chain seq x y z
N MET A 1 1.99 -3.44 23.07
CA MET A 1 1.83 -3.38 21.61
C MET A 1 3.13 -2.89 21.01
N LYS A 2 3.66 -3.61 20.05
CA LYS A 2 4.87 -3.20 19.35
C LYS A 2 4.49 -2.61 18.00
N VAL A 3 4.94 -1.38 17.75
CA VAL A 3 4.66 -0.66 16.51
C VAL A 3 5.94 -0.47 15.73
N LYS A 4 5.89 -0.78 14.44
CA LYS A 4 6.93 -0.43 13.48
C LYS A 4 6.41 0.62 12.53
N SER A 5 7.25 1.57 12.19
CA SER A 5 6.89 2.59 11.22
C SER A 5 7.83 2.56 10.02
N PHE A 6 7.27 2.88 8.87
CA PHE A 6 8.00 2.98 7.61
C PHE A 6 7.60 4.28 6.94
N ARG A 7 8.57 4.94 6.35
CA ARG A 7 8.32 6.16 5.59
C ARG A 7 9.22 6.19 4.36
N GLY A 8 8.75 6.83 3.34
CA GLY A 8 9.52 6.95 2.11
C GLY A 8 8.89 7.94 1.17
N ILE A 9 9.55 8.11 0.05
CA ILE A 9 9.05 8.89 -1.08
C ILE A 9 9.01 7.96 -2.29
N ILE A 10 7.93 8.03 -3.03
CA ILE A 10 7.69 7.12 -4.15
C ILE A 10 7.37 7.90 -5.41
N ALA A 11 8.02 7.51 -6.51
CA ALA A 11 7.86 8.17 -7.80
C ALA A 11 6.50 7.87 -8.42
N ASP A 12 6.07 8.71 -9.36
CA ASP A 12 4.91 8.44 -10.19
C ASP A 12 5.13 7.16 -11.00
N GLY A 13 4.21 6.21 -10.87
CA GLY A 13 4.36 4.88 -11.48
C GLY A 13 5.34 3.98 -10.76
N GLY A 14 5.77 4.35 -9.56
CA GLY A 14 6.73 3.57 -8.78
C GLY A 14 6.11 2.49 -7.92
N GLN A 15 6.96 1.56 -7.51
CA GLN A 15 6.61 0.52 -6.55
C GLN A 15 7.77 0.28 -5.60
N GLN A 16 7.48 0.17 -4.31
CA GLN A 16 8.49 -0.10 -3.28
C GLN A 16 8.04 -1.27 -2.42
N LYS A 17 8.98 -2.16 -2.14
CA LYS A 17 8.75 -3.31 -1.25
C LYS A 17 9.09 -2.92 0.19
N ILE A 18 8.20 -3.24 1.11
CA ILE A 18 8.48 -3.18 2.55
C ILE A 18 8.67 -4.61 3.05
N ARG A 19 9.85 -4.90 3.53
CA ARG A 19 10.22 -6.24 3.97
C ARG A 19 9.67 -6.51 5.37
N LEU A 20 8.75 -7.44 5.46
CA LEU A 20 8.12 -7.84 6.71
C LEU A 20 8.27 -9.33 6.97
N SER A 21 8.54 -10.13 5.95
CA SER A 21 8.64 -11.58 6.10
C SER A 21 9.78 -11.96 7.05
N THR A 22 9.53 -12.96 7.88
CA THR A 22 10.53 -13.55 8.77
C THR A 22 10.77 -14.99 8.36
N ASN A 23 11.87 -15.59 8.84
CA ASN A 23 12.25 -16.94 8.44
C ASN A 23 11.21 -18.00 8.79
N ASN A 24 10.49 -17.80 9.89
CA ASN A 24 9.51 -18.77 10.37
C ASN A 24 8.06 -18.36 10.13
N GLY A 25 7.81 -17.15 9.64
CA GLY A 25 6.46 -16.66 9.40
C GLY A 25 5.62 -16.41 10.67
N LEU A 26 6.23 -16.45 11.85
CA LEU A 26 5.52 -16.33 13.13
C LEU A 26 5.30 -14.89 13.59
N THR A 27 5.72 -13.93 12.79
CA THR A 27 5.49 -12.52 13.06
C THR A 27 4.52 -11.95 12.03
N GLY A 28 3.40 -11.44 12.50
CA GLY A 28 2.41 -10.80 11.65
C GLY A 28 2.39 -9.29 11.86
N TYR A 29 1.75 -8.60 10.95
CA TYR A 29 1.61 -7.15 10.99
C TYR A 29 0.22 -6.74 10.53
N LYS A 30 -0.31 -5.72 11.20
CA LYS A 30 -1.57 -5.07 10.82
C LYS A 30 -1.28 -3.61 10.56
N ILE A 31 -1.83 -3.07 9.48
CA ILE A 31 -1.70 -1.64 9.19
C ILE A 31 -2.60 -0.87 10.16
N LYS A 32 -2.01 0.05 10.90
CA LYS A 32 -2.74 0.88 11.88
C LYS A 32 -2.86 2.32 11.44
N LYS A 33 -1.93 2.79 10.62
CA LYS A 33 -1.93 4.17 10.15
C LYS A 33 -1.32 4.25 8.77
N PHE A 34 -1.92 5.03 7.90
CA PHE A 34 -1.44 5.28 6.56
C PHE A 34 -1.70 6.73 6.21
N GLN A 35 -0.63 7.46 5.92
CA GLN A 35 -0.73 8.88 5.58
C GLN A 35 0.19 9.18 4.40
N THR A 36 -0.23 10.13 3.57
CA THR A 36 0.57 10.57 2.44
C THR A 36 0.55 12.10 2.36
N ILE A 37 1.66 12.65 1.89
CA ILE A 37 1.78 14.09 1.61
C ILE A 37 2.58 14.22 0.34
N SER A 38 2.07 14.98 -0.62
CA SER A 38 2.76 15.25 -1.87
C SER A 38 4.15 15.84 -1.61
N ASN A 39 5.10 15.47 -2.44
CA ASN A 39 6.47 16.02 -2.40
C ASN A 39 6.47 17.53 -2.65
N GLN A 40 5.60 18.02 -3.51
CA GLN A 40 5.47 19.43 -3.82
C GLN A 40 4.00 19.81 -3.80
N ASN A 41 3.70 20.92 -3.14
CA ASN A 41 2.36 21.49 -3.19
C ASN A 41 2.14 22.11 -4.56
N ALA A 42 0.91 22.03 -5.03
CA ALA A 42 0.52 22.65 -6.29
C ALA A 42 0.44 24.18 -6.16
N VAL A 43 1.54 24.79 -5.77
CA VAL A 43 1.63 26.25 -5.81
C VAL A 43 1.83 26.64 -7.27
N GLY A 44 0.85 27.30 -7.86
CA GLY A 44 0.95 27.76 -9.24
C GLY A 44 0.19 26.92 -10.26
N GLY A 45 -0.75 26.10 -9.83
CA GLY A 45 -1.75 25.52 -10.72
C GLY A 45 -1.44 24.15 -11.31
N ALA A 46 -0.45 23.46 -10.82
CA ALA A 46 -0.28 22.05 -11.18
C ALA A 46 -1.35 21.23 -10.46
N ALA A 47 -2.38 20.83 -11.19
CA ALA A 47 -3.41 19.94 -10.66
C ALA A 47 -2.94 18.51 -10.83
N GLY A 48 -2.77 17.80 -9.74
CA GLY A 48 -2.47 16.37 -9.74
C GLY A 48 -3.37 15.64 -8.75
N GLU A 49 -3.46 14.35 -8.92
CA GLU A 49 -4.16 13.48 -8.00
C GLU A 49 -3.26 12.30 -7.64
N HIS A 50 -2.88 12.22 -6.38
CA HIS A 50 -2.03 11.14 -5.90
C HIS A 50 -2.87 9.98 -5.43
N PHE A 51 -2.65 8.82 -6.03
CA PHE A 51 -3.21 7.55 -5.57
C PHE A 51 -2.06 6.70 -5.07
N THR A 52 -2.10 6.34 -3.79
CA THR A 52 -1.10 5.49 -3.18
C THR A 52 -1.78 4.25 -2.61
N PHE A 53 -1.26 3.09 -2.97
CA PHE A 53 -1.85 1.80 -2.60
C PHE A 53 -0.86 1.00 -1.78
N ILE A 54 -1.38 0.21 -0.84
CA ILE A 54 -0.60 -0.83 -0.17
C ILE A 54 -1.20 -2.17 -0.56
N TRP A 55 -0.35 -3.04 -1.10
CA TRP A 55 -0.75 -4.35 -1.60
C TRP A 55 -0.09 -5.46 -0.80
N ALA A 56 -0.80 -6.57 -0.63
CA ALA A 56 -0.25 -7.79 -0.07
C ALA A 56 0.70 -8.50 -1.03
N LYS A 57 0.77 -8.04 -2.27
CA LYS A 57 1.53 -8.69 -3.33
C LYS A 57 2.13 -7.69 -4.29
N GLU A 58 3.28 -8.07 -4.86
CA GLU A 58 3.92 -7.28 -5.91
C GLU A 58 2.99 -7.14 -7.12
N GLN A 59 2.87 -5.93 -7.60
CA GLN A 59 2.09 -5.63 -8.80
C GLN A 59 2.99 -5.76 -10.03
N ASP A 60 2.50 -6.44 -11.06
CA ASP A 60 3.26 -6.66 -12.29
C ASP A 60 3.52 -5.35 -13.04
N SER A 61 2.60 -4.41 -12.93
CA SER A 61 2.73 -3.09 -13.53
C SER A 61 2.01 -2.06 -12.70
N VAL A 62 2.53 -0.84 -12.70
CA VAL A 62 1.90 0.30 -12.03
C VAL A 62 1.57 1.33 -13.10
N SER A 63 0.28 1.59 -13.29
CA SER A 63 -0.15 2.63 -14.21
C SER A 63 0.16 4.00 -13.65
N SER A 64 0.56 4.93 -14.50
CA SER A 64 0.71 6.34 -14.14
C SER A 64 -0.41 7.20 -14.70
N THR A 65 -1.36 6.61 -15.42
CA THR A 65 -2.39 7.37 -16.14
C THR A 65 -3.82 6.98 -15.79
N THR A 66 -4.03 5.75 -15.34
CA THR A 66 -5.38 5.25 -15.10
C THR A 66 -5.44 4.53 -13.76
N PRO A 67 -6.04 5.14 -12.74
CA PRO A 67 -6.22 4.45 -11.47
C PRO A 67 -7.31 3.39 -11.63
N ASN A 68 -7.05 2.22 -11.10
CA ASN A 68 -8.06 1.19 -10.95
C ASN A 68 -8.20 0.88 -9.45
N ILE A 69 -9.29 1.34 -8.88
CA ILE A 69 -9.55 1.19 -7.45
C ILE A 69 -10.69 0.20 -7.31
N ASP A 70 -10.36 -0.99 -6.84
CA ASP A 70 -11.33 -2.07 -6.68
C ASP A 70 -11.29 -2.55 -5.23
N PHE A 71 -12.29 -2.15 -4.46
CA PHE A 71 -12.39 -2.50 -3.06
C PHE A 71 -12.71 -3.98 -2.83
N SER A 72 -13.12 -4.68 -3.87
CA SER A 72 -13.35 -6.14 -3.78
C SER A 72 -12.06 -6.95 -3.94
N ASP A 73 -10.96 -6.31 -4.32
CA ASP A 73 -9.68 -6.99 -4.47
C ASP A 73 -9.08 -7.32 -3.09
N PRO A 74 -8.97 -8.61 -2.74
CA PRO A 74 -8.46 -9.00 -1.42
C PRO A 74 -6.97 -8.72 -1.23
N LEU A 75 -6.24 -8.41 -2.31
CA LEU A 75 -4.83 -8.04 -2.25
C LEU A 75 -4.61 -6.59 -1.86
N LEU A 76 -5.63 -5.75 -2.02
CA LEU A 76 -5.54 -4.35 -1.67
C LEU A 76 -5.73 -4.20 -0.16
N LEU A 77 -4.68 -3.76 0.53
CA LEU A 77 -4.70 -3.60 1.98
C LEU A 77 -5.06 -2.19 2.42
N ALA A 78 -4.69 -1.20 1.63
CA ALA A 78 -4.99 0.19 1.93
C ALA A 78 -4.86 1.04 0.67
N VAL A 79 -5.57 2.15 0.63
CA VAL A 79 -5.47 3.13 -0.44
C VAL A 79 -5.57 4.53 0.16
N CYS A 80 -4.83 5.47 -0.41
CA CYS A 80 -4.92 6.87 -0.05
C CYS A 80 -5.06 7.71 -1.31
N TRP A 81 -6.11 8.47 -1.39
CA TRP A 81 -6.31 9.46 -2.43
C TRP A 81 -6.01 10.84 -1.86
N ALA A 82 -5.11 11.56 -2.50
CA ALA A 82 -4.70 12.90 -2.08
C ALA A 82 -4.67 13.81 -3.29
N PRO A 83 -5.71 14.60 -3.52
CA PRO A 83 -5.70 15.57 -4.61
C PRO A 83 -4.69 16.67 -4.31
N ASN A 84 -3.90 17.00 -5.29
CA ASN A 84 -2.88 18.05 -5.18
C ASN A 84 -3.48 19.39 -5.62
N ASN A 85 -4.53 19.82 -4.95
CA ASN A 85 -5.21 21.06 -5.23
C ASN A 85 -5.07 21.98 -4.03
N VAL A 86 -4.64 23.21 -4.25
CA VAL A 86 -4.37 24.19 -3.19
C VAL A 86 -5.59 24.46 -2.31
N GLU A 87 -6.78 24.35 -2.86
CA GLU A 87 -8.01 24.61 -2.12
C GLU A 87 -8.55 23.41 -1.35
N ARG A 88 -8.14 22.19 -1.71
CA ARG A 88 -8.72 20.97 -1.16
C ARG A 88 -7.68 19.86 -0.98
N ALA A 89 -6.46 20.21 -0.65
CA ALA A 89 -5.37 19.25 -0.56
C ALA A 89 -5.37 18.52 0.78
N PHE A 90 -6.27 17.58 0.96
CA PHE A 90 -6.24 16.69 2.10
C PHE A 90 -6.27 15.24 1.65
N ALA A 91 -5.52 14.40 2.36
CA ALA A 91 -5.46 12.98 2.08
C ALA A 91 -6.68 12.26 2.66
N ASN A 92 -7.14 11.25 1.93
CA ASN A 92 -8.25 10.40 2.36
C ASN A 92 -7.78 8.94 2.37
N PRO A 93 -7.17 8.48 3.47
CA PRO A 93 -6.70 7.11 3.58
C PRO A 93 -7.81 6.17 4.02
N ILE A 94 -7.80 4.95 3.44
CA ILE A 94 -8.68 3.87 3.87
C ILE A 94 -7.81 2.63 4.07
N ILE A 95 -7.94 2.01 5.25
CA ILE A 95 -7.27 0.75 5.59
C ILE A 95 -8.34 -0.32 5.68
N PHE A 96 -8.16 -1.42 4.91
CA PHE A 96 -9.20 -2.45 4.80
C PHE A 96 -9.06 -3.54 5.85
N ASP A 97 -10.17 -3.92 6.44
CA ASP A 97 -10.47 -5.20 7.10
C ASP A 97 -9.53 -5.66 8.21
N ASN A 98 -8.66 -4.79 8.71
CA ASN A 98 -7.75 -5.18 9.79
C ASN A 98 -6.99 -6.48 9.50
N VAL A 99 -6.52 -6.64 8.27
CA VAL A 99 -5.86 -7.84 7.78
C VAL A 99 -4.50 -8.02 8.45
N THR A 100 -4.19 -9.24 8.87
CA THR A 100 -2.86 -9.60 9.35
C THR A 100 -2.05 -10.21 8.21
N VAL A 101 -0.89 -9.63 7.92
CA VAL A 101 0.04 -10.14 6.91
C VAL A 101 1.31 -10.63 7.60
N ASN A 102 1.93 -11.69 7.07
CA ASN A 102 3.23 -12.18 7.53
C ASN A 102 4.26 -12.23 6.40
N GLN A 103 3.93 -11.68 5.26
CA GLN A 103 4.81 -11.55 4.12
C GLN A 103 5.08 -10.08 3.82
N ASP A 104 5.94 -9.81 2.86
CA ASP A 104 6.26 -8.45 2.45
C ASP A 104 5.03 -7.76 1.86
N ILE A 105 5.00 -6.44 1.99
CA ILE A 105 3.94 -5.63 1.38
C ILE A 105 4.55 -4.67 0.38
N TYR A 106 3.72 -4.13 -0.49
CA TYR A 106 4.18 -3.32 -1.63
C TYR A 106 3.39 -2.02 -1.68
N VAL A 107 4.10 -0.92 -1.82
CA VAL A 107 3.51 0.40 -1.97
C VAL A 107 3.64 0.80 -3.43
N THR A 108 2.53 1.18 -4.05
CA THR A 108 2.51 1.71 -5.42
C THR A 108 1.90 3.11 -5.42
N HIS A 109 2.26 3.91 -6.39
CA HIS A 109 1.82 5.29 -6.47
C HIS A 109 1.64 5.73 -7.91
N MET A 110 0.65 6.57 -8.14
CA MET A 110 0.48 7.28 -9.39
C MET A 110 0.00 8.70 -9.14
N ASP A 111 0.46 9.63 -9.95
CA ASP A 111 0.02 11.02 -9.94
C ASP A 111 -0.70 11.31 -11.25
N ILE A 112 -2.02 11.36 -11.18
CA ILE A 112 -2.86 11.61 -12.35
C ILE A 112 -2.88 13.10 -12.64
N GLY A 113 -2.51 13.46 -13.85
CA GLY A 113 -2.43 14.86 -14.26
C GLY A 113 -1.14 15.56 -13.88
N GLY A 114 -0.20 14.81 -13.29
CA GLY A 114 1.11 15.33 -12.90
C GLY A 114 2.17 14.24 -12.97
N SER A 115 3.35 14.55 -12.45
CA SER A 115 4.47 13.60 -12.39
C SER A 115 5.25 13.73 -11.08
N GLU A 116 4.60 14.21 -10.04
CA GLU A 116 5.24 14.47 -8.77
C GLU A 116 5.35 13.20 -7.93
N LYS A 117 6.35 13.18 -7.06
CA LYS A 117 6.53 12.13 -6.08
C LYS A 117 5.58 12.33 -4.91
N ASN A 118 5.32 11.27 -4.19
CA ASN A 118 4.45 11.30 -3.01
C ASN A 118 5.18 10.71 -1.81
N ASN A 119 5.06 11.38 -0.67
CA ASN A 119 5.59 10.87 0.58
C ASN A 119 4.55 9.98 1.25
N TYR A 120 4.98 8.88 1.85
CA TYR A 120 4.11 8.01 2.61
C TYR A 120 4.67 7.73 3.99
N TYR A 121 3.76 7.52 4.93
CA TYR A 121 4.06 7.11 6.29
C TYR A 121 3.10 6.00 6.69
N ILE A 122 3.64 4.88 7.18
CA ILE A 122 2.87 3.71 7.55
C ILE A 122 3.26 3.28 8.95
N GLU A 123 2.26 3.02 9.80
CA GLU A 123 2.47 2.37 11.09
C GLU A 123 1.85 0.99 11.07
N LEU A 124 2.64 0.01 11.51
CA LEU A 124 2.23 -1.38 11.59
C LEU A 124 2.28 -1.86 13.04
N GLU A 125 1.22 -2.49 13.48
CA GLU A 125 1.21 -3.22 14.74
C GLU A 125 1.79 -4.60 14.49
N GLN A 126 2.82 -4.95 15.25
CA GLN A 126 3.42 -6.27 15.19
C GLN A 126 2.64 -7.22 16.09
N VAL A 127 2.24 -8.37 15.56
CA VAL A 127 1.54 -9.40 16.30
C VAL A 127 2.32 -10.70 16.22
N LYS A 128 2.32 -11.44 17.32
CA LYS A 128 2.90 -12.77 17.35
C LYS A 128 1.86 -13.77 16.88
N LEU A 129 2.23 -14.62 15.94
CA LEU A 129 1.36 -15.66 15.39
C LEU A 129 1.75 -17.00 15.94
N ASP A 130 0.76 -17.87 16.21
CA ASP A 130 1.03 -19.28 16.43
C ASP A 130 1.23 -19.99 15.08
N LEU A 131 1.56 -21.27 15.13
CA LEU A 131 1.90 -22.00 13.91
C LEU A 131 0.71 -22.11 12.95
N ASN A 132 -0.49 -22.26 13.47
CA ASN A 132 -1.70 -22.35 12.65
C ASN A 132 -2.03 -21.00 12.00
N GLU A 133 -1.97 -19.93 12.79
CA GLU A 133 -2.21 -18.57 12.29
C GLU A 133 -1.20 -18.20 11.21
N ALA A 134 0.08 -18.55 11.42
CA ALA A 134 1.13 -18.28 10.45
C ALA A 134 0.89 -19.02 9.14
N THR A 135 0.48 -20.27 9.20
CA THR A 135 0.17 -21.09 8.03
C THR A 135 -1.01 -20.50 7.26
N VAL A 136 -2.05 -20.10 7.95
CA VAL A 136 -3.23 -19.49 7.32
C VAL A 136 -2.87 -18.18 6.63
N ALA A 137 -2.10 -17.31 7.29
CA ALA A 137 -1.68 -16.04 6.72
C ALA A 137 -0.82 -16.24 5.47
N THR A 138 0.14 -17.17 5.53
CA THR A 138 1.02 -17.48 4.40
C THR A 138 0.22 -18.05 3.22
N LEU A 139 -0.72 -18.94 3.50
CA LEU A 139 -1.56 -19.52 2.44
C LEU A 139 -2.48 -18.48 1.80
N LYS A 140 -2.98 -17.55 2.58
CA LYS A 140 -3.77 -16.43 2.03
C LYS A 140 -2.95 -15.62 1.03
N ASP A 141 -1.73 -15.27 1.40
CA ASP A 141 -0.86 -14.52 0.52
C ASP A 141 -0.52 -15.32 -0.75
N MET A 142 -0.30 -16.59 -0.63
CA MET A 142 -0.04 -17.47 -1.78
C MET A 142 -1.26 -17.62 -2.70
N ARG A 143 -2.45 -17.74 -2.14
CA ARG A 143 -3.69 -17.83 -2.92
C ARG A 143 -4.02 -16.54 -3.64
N ALA A 144 -3.81 -15.45 -2.94
CA ALA A 144 -4.02 -14.13 -3.48
C ALA A 144 -2.95 -13.79 -4.50
N GLY A 145 -1.96 -14.66 -4.61
CA GLY A 145 -0.83 -14.45 -5.46
C GLY A 145 -1.13 -14.42 -6.94
N PRO A 146 -0.08 -14.45 -7.75
CA PRO A 146 -0.14 -14.33 -9.20
C PRO A 146 -0.91 -15.44 -9.88
N ASP A 147 -1.60 -16.20 -9.11
CA ASP A 147 -2.49 -17.23 -9.64
C ASP A 147 -3.48 -16.69 -10.62
N THR A 148 -3.74 -15.43 -10.46
CA THR A 148 -4.47 -14.70 -11.49
C THR A 148 -3.76 -14.74 -12.83
N ASN A 149 -2.46 -14.95 -12.82
CA ASN A 149 -1.67 -15.05 -14.05
C ASN A 149 -1.74 -16.44 -14.68
N PHE A 150 -2.17 -17.38 -13.91
CA PHE A 150 -2.35 -18.71 -14.47
C PHE A 150 -3.74 -18.86 -14.98
N GLY A 151 -4.46 -17.86 -15.13
CA GLY A 151 -5.73 -17.87 -15.73
C GLY A 151 -6.24 -19.26 -15.91
N PRO A 152 -7.41 -19.45 -16.05
CA PRO A 152 -7.86 -20.81 -16.30
C PRO A 152 -7.18 -21.38 -17.51
#